data_4955d57bd327691752d64c2690356438
#
_entry.id   4955d57bd327691752d64c2690356438
#
_cell.length_a   1.000
_cell.length_b   1.000
_cell.length_c   1.000
_cell.angle_alpha   90.00
_cell.angle_beta   90.00
_cell.angle_gamma   90.00
#
_symmetry.space_group_name_H-M   'P 1'
#
loop_
_entity.id
_entity.type
_entity.pdbx_description
1 polymer ?
#
loop_
_entity_poly.entity_id
_entity_poly.type
_entity_poly.pdbx_seq_one_letter_code
_entity_poly.pdbx_strand_id
1 'polypeptide(L)'
;MFSSQLDPDQRDEALKSLATNTFDVLVIGGGVTGAGAALDAAARGLKVALVDASDLASGTSSRSSKLIHGGLRYLEQYDFKLVREALHERELMVSSLAPHLVKPLAFLYPLHEKVRERTYVGAGLALYDALRGFQRALPGHKHISQKKIAEIAPSLRPDIVTGAIKYFDAQVDDARHTMMIARTAARHGAVIATNIRVESLVKEGKRVLGVKARDTETGKLITIKATATVMCAGIWSDELHDSFGLKAGYNVTMSKGVHIVLPKNAIKSREGIILKTAVSVLFLIPWADKWIVGTTDTPYTGDRREPLAERADVEYIINEANKVLKPKLKIEDVIGVYAGLRPLVANKKDSATTKLSREHTVDRSAPGFVSIAGGKYTTYRVMGKDVIDLAGVELRRIIPESVTEKLPIVGADGYFALVQQAERIAEESGLSTETITHLLNRYGSLISEVLEIIEDDPKLAKPLAKDLPYLKAEIYYAASHEGARSVDDVISRRTRLAFEAPNSAMDLASDVATIIAPVLGWTPKQKKDSINAYLDLAEREIESIEEALASA
;
A
#
# COMPACT_ATOMS: atom_id res chain seq x y z
N MET A 1 -6.89 -16.61 -20.58
CA MET A 1 -6.68 -15.78 -19.38
C MET A 1 -8.05 -15.43 -18.85
N PHE A 2 -8.20 -15.35 -17.54
CA PHE A 2 -9.43 -14.89 -16.91
C PHE A 2 -9.53 -13.36 -16.96
N SER A 3 -10.69 -12.79 -16.64
CA SER A 3 -10.83 -11.34 -16.47
C SER A 3 -10.05 -10.87 -15.24
N SER A 4 -9.48 -9.67 -15.30
CA SER A 4 -8.93 -8.99 -14.11
C SER A 4 -9.96 -8.07 -13.44
N GLN A 5 -11.15 -7.99 -14.00
CA GLN A 5 -12.23 -7.14 -13.52
C GLN A 5 -12.83 -7.71 -12.24
N LEU A 6 -13.07 -6.84 -11.28
CA LEU A 6 -13.72 -7.16 -9.99
C LEU A 6 -15.03 -6.36 -9.92
N ASP A 7 -16.01 -6.75 -10.71
CA ASP A 7 -17.33 -6.14 -10.75
C ASP A 7 -18.34 -6.87 -9.85
N PRO A 8 -19.58 -6.38 -9.73
CA PRO A 8 -20.63 -7.05 -8.96
C PRO A 8 -20.95 -8.47 -9.44
N ASP A 9 -20.94 -8.73 -10.75
CA ASP A 9 -21.22 -10.05 -11.32
C ASP A 9 -20.11 -11.03 -10.97
N GLN A 10 -18.85 -10.62 -11.08
CA GLN A 10 -17.69 -11.40 -10.62
C GLN A 10 -17.80 -11.73 -9.12
N ARG A 11 -18.26 -10.77 -8.29
CA ARG A 11 -18.46 -11.04 -6.86
C ARG A 11 -19.52 -12.11 -6.61
N ASP A 12 -20.62 -12.07 -7.34
CA ASP A 12 -21.69 -13.08 -7.23
C ASP A 12 -21.20 -14.46 -7.65
N GLU A 13 -20.42 -14.54 -8.73
CA GLU A 13 -19.76 -15.77 -9.15
C GLU A 13 -18.73 -16.26 -8.13
N ALA A 14 -17.95 -15.34 -7.56
CA ALA A 14 -17.00 -15.66 -6.50
C ALA A 14 -17.71 -16.27 -5.28
N LEU A 15 -18.82 -15.67 -4.82
CA LEU A 15 -19.59 -16.20 -3.69
C LEU A 15 -20.15 -17.60 -3.96
N LYS A 16 -20.64 -17.86 -5.18
CA LYS A 16 -21.08 -19.20 -5.60
C LYS A 16 -19.90 -20.18 -5.59
N SER A 17 -18.76 -19.78 -6.14
CA SER A 17 -17.54 -20.57 -6.19
C SER A 17 -17.00 -20.90 -4.79
N LEU A 18 -16.97 -19.93 -3.89
CA LEU A 18 -16.57 -20.11 -2.49
C LEU A 18 -17.44 -21.15 -1.76
N ALA A 19 -18.74 -21.19 -2.06
CA ALA A 19 -19.67 -22.11 -1.42
C ALA A 19 -19.62 -23.54 -1.98
N THR A 20 -19.24 -23.73 -3.26
CA THR A 20 -19.38 -25.00 -3.97
C THR A 20 -18.06 -25.69 -4.27
N ASN A 21 -16.98 -24.94 -4.47
CA ASN A 21 -15.70 -25.50 -4.86
C ASN A 21 -14.83 -25.88 -3.64
N THR A 22 -13.85 -26.76 -3.91
CA THR A 22 -12.72 -26.96 -3.01
C THR A 22 -11.48 -26.35 -3.64
N PHE A 23 -10.80 -25.48 -2.89
CA PHE A 23 -9.60 -24.80 -3.32
C PHE A 23 -8.34 -25.56 -2.90
N ASP A 24 -7.27 -25.39 -3.66
CA ASP A 24 -5.95 -25.83 -3.22
C ASP A 24 -5.49 -24.94 -2.05
N VAL A 25 -5.65 -23.62 -2.23
CA VAL A 25 -5.23 -22.60 -1.26
C VAL A 25 -6.36 -21.60 -1.03
N LEU A 26 -6.67 -21.36 0.24
CA LEU A 26 -7.51 -20.23 0.69
C LEU A 26 -6.61 -19.22 1.38
N VAL A 27 -6.56 -18.00 0.87
CA VAL A 27 -5.84 -16.86 1.48
C VAL A 27 -6.83 -16.00 2.27
N ILE A 28 -6.51 -15.75 3.54
CA ILE A 28 -7.28 -14.87 4.45
C ILE A 28 -6.51 -13.56 4.63
N GLY A 29 -7.08 -12.46 4.15
CA GLY A 29 -6.52 -11.11 4.21
C GLY A 29 -6.08 -10.58 2.84
N GLY A 30 -6.68 -9.47 2.41
CA GLY A 30 -6.47 -8.79 1.12
C GLY A 30 -5.47 -7.64 1.19
N GLY A 31 -4.55 -7.63 2.19
CA GLY A 31 -3.39 -6.74 2.19
C GLY A 31 -2.35 -7.16 1.16
N VAL A 32 -1.26 -6.39 1.03
CA VAL A 32 -0.22 -6.63 0.02
C VAL A 32 0.38 -8.04 0.10
N THR A 33 0.53 -8.59 1.30
CA THR A 33 1.03 -9.96 1.51
C THR A 33 0.06 -11.00 0.99
N GLY A 34 -1.23 -10.88 1.32
CA GLY A 34 -2.24 -11.82 0.85
C GLY A 34 -2.51 -11.71 -0.63
N ALA A 35 -2.56 -10.50 -1.19
CA ALA A 35 -2.63 -10.30 -2.64
C ALA A 35 -1.43 -10.93 -3.36
N GLY A 36 -0.21 -10.76 -2.81
CA GLY A 36 1.01 -11.39 -3.31
C GLY A 36 0.98 -12.91 -3.23
N ALA A 37 0.48 -13.47 -2.10
CA ALA A 37 0.31 -14.92 -1.93
C ALA A 37 -0.72 -15.49 -2.90
N ALA A 38 -1.86 -14.82 -3.09
CA ALA A 38 -2.88 -15.23 -4.05
C ALA A 38 -2.36 -15.21 -5.49
N LEU A 39 -1.59 -14.16 -5.85
CA LEU A 39 -0.95 -14.06 -7.16
C LEU A 39 0.07 -15.19 -7.37
N ASP A 40 0.94 -15.43 -6.40
CA ASP A 40 1.96 -16.47 -6.49
C ASP A 40 1.33 -17.86 -6.66
N ALA A 41 0.34 -18.18 -5.84
CA ALA A 41 -0.37 -19.44 -5.93
C ALA A 41 -1.13 -19.62 -7.26
N ALA A 42 -1.86 -18.60 -7.73
CA ALA A 42 -2.60 -18.63 -8.98
C ALA A 42 -1.66 -18.74 -10.19
N ALA A 43 -0.54 -18.02 -10.19
CA ALA A 43 0.46 -18.07 -11.25
C ALA A 43 1.17 -19.45 -11.34
N ARG A 44 1.19 -20.23 -10.26
CA ARG A 44 1.64 -21.62 -10.24
C ARG A 44 0.56 -22.62 -10.65
N GLY A 45 -0.63 -22.16 -11.08
CA GLY A 45 -1.73 -23.00 -11.54
C GLY A 45 -2.54 -23.67 -10.42
N LEU A 46 -2.47 -23.16 -9.20
CA LEU A 46 -3.29 -23.64 -8.08
C LEU A 46 -4.70 -23.01 -8.14
N LYS A 47 -5.69 -23.76 -7.65
CA LYS A 47 -7.05 -23.22 -7.41
C LYS A 47 -7.03 -22.38 -6.14
N VAL A 48 -7.14 -21.06 -6.28
CA VAL A 48 -6.97 -20.10 -5.18
C VAL A 48 -8.24 -19.34 -4.93
N ALA A 49 -8.56 -19.14 -3.65
CA ALA A 49 -9.49 -18.10 -3.20
C ALA A 49 -8.77 -17.12 -2.27
N LEU A 50 -9.08 -15.83 -2.39
CA LEU A 50 -8.68 -14.79 -1.47
C LEU A 50 -9.93 -14.13 -0.91
N VAL A 51 -10.02 -14.04 0.42
CA VAL A 51 -11.10 -13.36 1.13
C VAL A 51 -10.56 -12.32 2.10
N ASP A 52 -11.25 -11.18 2.20
CA ASP A 52 -10.96 -10.15 3.20
C ASP A 52 -12.24 -9.75 3.91
N ALA A 53 -12.15 -9.47 5.20
CA ALA A 53 -13.29 -9.03 6.03
C ALA A 53 -13.82 -7.65 5.67
N SER A 54 -13.01 -6.87 4.96
CA SER A 54 -13.29 -5.51 4.48
C SER A 54 -12.87 -5.41 3.01
N ASP A 55 -12.44 -4.23 2.57
CA ASP A 55 -11.90 -4.00 1.22
C ASP A 55 -10.42 -4.42 1.11
N LEU A 56 -9.94 -4.59 -0.13
CA LEU A 56 -8.52 -4.77 -0.42
C LEU A 56 -7.71 -3.58 0.12
N ALA A 57 -6.56 -3.89 0.71
CA ALA A 57 -5.66 -2.89 1.31
C ALA A 57 -6.27 -2.07 2.47
N SER A 58 -7.38 -2.47 3.07
CA SER A 58 -8.07 -1.71 4.14
C SER A 58 -7.24 -1.50 5.42
N GLY A 59 -6.24 -2.34 5.67
CA GLY A 59 -5.33 -2.22 6.82
C GLY A 59 -4.05 -1.43 6.52
N THR A 60 -2.91 -1.96 6.98
CA THR A 60 -1.58 -1.36 6.83
C THR A 60 -1.19 -1.04 5.39
N SER A 61 -1.71 -1.79 4.42
CA SER A 61 -1.33 -1.71 3.00
C SER A 61 -1.83 -0.45 2.26
N SER A 62 -2.60 0.42 2.92
CA SER A 62 -2.98 1.74 2.40
C SER A 62 -2.44 2.90 3.25
N ARG A 63 -1.81 2.60 4.38
CA ARG A 63 -1.38 3.58 5.40
C ARG A 63 0.14 3.56 5.61
N SER A 64 0.92 3.17 4.59
CA SER A 64 2.38 3.16 4.60
C SER A 64 2.97 4.54 4.31
N SER A 65 4.31 4.66 4.34
CA SER A 65 5.01 5.86 3.85
C SER A 65 5.01 5.99 2.31
N LYS A 66 4.33 5.09 1.61
CA LYS A 66 4.19 5.06 0.13
C LYS A 66 5.54 4.99 -0.60
N LEU A 67 6.49 4.30 0.01
CA LEU A 67 7.84 4.09 -0.52
C LEU A 67 8.12 2.61 -0.78
N ILE A 68 8.76 2.37 -1.91
CA ILE A 68 9.46 1.13 -2.26
C ILE A 68 10.94 1.41 -2.12
N HIS A 69 11.57 0.93 -1.05
CA HIS A 69 12.92 1.31 -0.68
C HIS A 69 13.74 0.15 -0.12
N GLY A 70 15.05 0.19 -0.34
CA GLY A 70 15.97 -0.81 0.18
C GLY A 70 16.23 -0.72 1.69
N GLY A 71 15.87 0.40 2.32
CA GLY A 71 16.04 0.59 3.76
C GLY A 71 17.47 0.93 4.15
N LEU A 72 17.97 2.09 3.74
CA LEU A 72 19.31 2.58 4.04
C LEU A 72 19.73 2.42 5.52
N ARG A 73 18.77 2.59 6.45
CA ARG A 73 18.99 2.42 7.90
C ARG A 73 19.47 1.02 8.28
N TYR A 74 19.10 -0.03 7.52
CA TYR A 74 19.50 -1.41 7.85
C TYR A 74 20.95 -1.71 7.52
N LEU A 75 21.61 -0.88 6.69
CA LEU A 75 23.07 -0.96 6.53
C LEU A 75 23.80 -0.67 7.84
N GLU A 76 23.31 0.28 8.64
CA GLU A 76 23.85 0.56 9.97
C GLU A 76 23.64 -0.60 10.97
N GLN A 77 22.67 -1.49 10.68
CA GLN A 77 22.37 -2.69 11.46
C GLN A 77 23.06 -3.94 10.91
N TYR A 78 23.88 -3.78 9.84
CA TYR A 78 24.60 -4.84 9.15
C TYR A 78 23.69 -5.92 8.52
N ASP A 79 22.42 -5.61 8.27
CA ASP A 79 21.47 -6.51 7.61
C ASP A 79 21.54 -6.39 6.08
N PHE A 80 22.69 -6.81 5.54
CA PHE A 80 22.95 -6.71 4.10
C PHE A 80 22.04 -7.59 3.25
N LYS A 81 21.58 -8.73 3.82
CA LYS A 81 20.68 -9.65 3.11
C LYS A 81 19.34 -8.98 2.84
N LEU A 82 18.74 -8.39 3.87
CA LEU A 82 17.47 -7.69 3.78
C LEU A 82 17.53 -6.47 2.85
N VAL A 83 18.66 -5.72 2.90
CA VAL A 83 18.88 -4.58 2.00
C VAL A 83 18.98 -5.04 0.56
N ARG A 84 19.75 -6.09 0.27
CA ARG A 84 19.92 -6.64 -1.08
C ARG A 84 18.59 -7.14 -1.65
N GLU A 85 17.82 -7.88 -0.86
CA GLU A 85 16.50 -8.37 -1.26
C GLU A 85 15.55 -7.20 -1.59
N ALA A 86 15.45 -6.21 -0.69
CA ALA A 86 14.58 -5.07 -0.90
C ALA A 86 15.00 -4.22 -2.12
N LEU A 87 16.30 -4.08 -2.37
CA LEU A 87 16.82 -3.39 -3.56
C LEU A 87 16.50 -4.15 -4.84
N HIS A 88 16.64 -5.48 -4.84
CA HIS A 88 16.28 -6.33 -5.97
C HIS A 88 14.78 -6.19 -6.31
N GLU A 89 13.90 -6.32 -5.31
CA GLU A 89 12.46 -6.17 -5.50
C GLU A 89 12.09 -4.77 -6.00
N ARG A 90 12.74 -3.71 -5.50
CA ARG A 90 12.55 -2.35 -5.98
C ARG A 90 12.91 -2.21 -7.47
N GLU A 91 14.07 -2.71 -7.88
CA GLU A 91 14.50 -2.65 -9.28
C GLU A 91 13.50 -3.38 -10.20
N LEU A 92 13.02 -4.56 -9.80
CA LEU A 92 12.01 -5.31 -10.55
C LEU A 92 10.70 -4.52 -10.70
N MET A 93 10.20 -3.93 -9.61
CA MET A 93 8.95 -3.16 -9.65
C MET A 93 9.05 -1.93 -10.54
N VAL A 94 10.15 -1.18 -10.46
CA VAL A 94 10.37 0.02 -11.27
C VAL A 94 10.55 -0.30 -12.76
N SER A 95 11.24 -1.41 -13.07
CA SER A 95 11.63 -1.70 -14.46
C SER A 95 10.62 -2.52 -15.25
N SER A 96 9.94 -3.47 -14.59
CA SER A 96 9.15 -4.49 -15.30
C SER A 96 7.84 -4.87 -14.64
N LEU A 97 7.82 -5.08 -13.31
CA LEU A 97 6.62 -5.63 -12.67
C LEU A 97 5.48 -4.59 -12.57
N ALA A 98 5.78 -3.34 -12.22
CA ALA A 98 4.79 -2.31 -11.99
C ALA A 98 5.27 -0.89 -12.38
N PRO A 99 5.87 -0.65 -13.56
CA PRO A 99 6.46 0.64 -13.92
C PRO A 99 5.44 1.78 -14.00
N HIS A 100 4.16 1.48 -14.22
CA HIS A 100 3.07 2.46 -14.19
C HIS A 100 2.71 2.92 -12.77
N LEU A 101 2.96 2.11 -11.74
CA LEU A 101 2.62 2.39 -10.34
C LEU A 101 3.84 2.81 -9.50
N VAL A 102 5.00 2.22 -9.76
CA VAL A 102 6.21 2.42 -8.96
C VAL A 102 7.15 3.38 -9.68
N LYS A 103 7.28 4.59 -9.14
CA LYS A 103 8.01 5.69 -9.78
C LYS A 103 9.33 5.98 -9.09
N PRO A 104 10.42 6.22 -9.84
CA PRO A 104 11.67 6.68 -9.25
C PRO A 104 11.48 7.95 -8.41
N LEU A 105 12.06 7.97 -7.23
CA LEU A 105 12.07 9.12 -6.34
C LEU A 105 13.49 9.39 -5.85
N ALA A 106 13.95 10.60 -6.08
CA ALA A 106 15.24 11.05 -5.58
C ALA A 106 15.10 11.63 -4.16
N PHE A 107 16.04 11.27 -3.30
CA PHE A 107 16.17 11.80 -1.94
C PHE A 107 17.48 12.53 -1.75
N LEU A 108 17.44 13.61 -1.00
CA LEU A 108 18.59 14.30 -0.45
C LEU A 108 18.80 13.83 0.99
N TYR A 109 20.00 13.38 1.30
CA TYR A 109 20.49 13.18 2.65
C TYR A 109 21.32 14.43 3.03
N PRO A 110 20.78 15.40 3.80
CA PRO A 110 21.53 16.58 4.18
C PRO A 110 22.72 16.24 5.07
N LEU A 111 23.85 16.87 4.84
CA LEU A 111 25.09 16.70 5.59
C LEU A 111 25.35 17.91 6.48
N HIS A 112 25.68 17.68 7.73
CA HIS A 112 26.04 18.72 8.70
C HIS A 112 27.57 18.94 8.75
N GLU A 113 28.35 17.90 8.46
CA GLU A 113 29.81 17.94 8.43
C GLU A 113 30.34 17.75 6.99
N LYS A 114 31.36 18.57 6.62
CA LYS A 114 31.88 18.59 5.26
C LYS A 114 32.68 17.32 4.87
N VAL A 115 33.36 16.68 5.82
CA VAL A 115 34.31 15.60 5.53
C VAL A 115 33.85 14.27 6.13
N ARG A 116 33.84 14.17 7.46
CA ARG A 116 33.62 12.90 8.17
C ARG A 116 32.24 12.29 7.83
N GLU A 117 31.17 13.05 8.01
CA GLU A 117 29.82 12.56 7.71
C GLU A 117 29.65 12.26 6.23
N ARG A 118 30.19 13.13 5.35
CA ARG A 118 30.16 12.92 3.90
C ARG A 118 30.84 11.62 3.47
N THR A 119 31.99 11.30 4.07
CA THR A 119 32.72 10.05 3.76
C THR A 119 31.93 8.84 4.28
N TYR A 120 31.42 8.90 5.51
CA TYR A 120 30.67 7.80 6.12
C TYR A 120 29.36 7.49 5.36
N VAL A 121 28.53 8.50 5.16
CA VAL A 121 27.25 8.34 4.44
C VAL A 121 27.50 8.00 2.97
N GLY A 122 28.53 8.58 2.35
CA GLY A 122 28.94 8.28 0.99
C GLY A 122 29.37 6.82 0.80
N ALA A 123 30.16 6.29 1.73
CA ALA A 123 30.53 4.87 1.71
C ALA A 123 29.31 3.95 1.90
N GLY A 124 28.40 4.30 2.81
CA GLY A 124 27.13 3.60 2.99
C GLY A 124 26.28 3.57 1.73
N LEU A 125 26.13 4.71 1.03
CA LEU A 125 25.37 4.78 -0.22
C LEU A 125 26.10 4.13 -1.41
N ALA A 126 27.42 4.11 -1.43
CA ALA A 126 28.19 3.33 -2.40
C ALA A 126 27.95 1.82 -2.23
N LEU A 127 27.91 1.34 -0.98
CA LEU A 127 27.56 -0.03 -0.67
C LEU A 127 26.08 -0.33 -1.03
N TYR A 128 25.16 0.61 -0.74
CA TYR A 128 23.75 0.50 -1.14
C TYR A 128 23.61 0.33 -2.66
N ASP A 129 24.33 1.12 -3.44
CA ASP A 129 24.36 0.99 -4.89
C ASP A 129 25.00 -0.32 -5.38
N ALA A 130 26.05 -0.79 -4.69
CA ALA A 130 26.72 -2.06 -5.02
C ALA A 130 25.80 -3.28 -4.75
N LEU A 131 25.00 -3.24 -3.70
CA LEU A 131 24.06 -4.31 -3.33
C LEU A 131 22.89 -4.47 -4.32
N ARG A 132 22.65 -3.48 -5.20
CA ARG A 132 21.62 -3.55 -6.28
C ARG A 132 21.95 -4.61 -7.35
N GLY A 133 23.18 -5.06 -7.44
CA GLY A 133 23.63 -6.02 -8.46
C GLY A 133 23.75 -5.38 -9.86
N PHE A 134 23.45 -6.18 -10.89
CA PHE A 134 23.59 -5.76 -12.30
C PHE A 134 22.36 -5.03 -12.85
N GLN A 135 21.20 -5.23 -12.27
CA GLN A 135 19.97 -4.52 -12.66
C GLN A 135 20.02 -3.09 -12.09
N ARG A 136 20.05 -2.09 -12.97
CA ARG A 136 20.18 -0.67 -12.59
C ARG A 136 19.09 0.16 -13.26
N ALA A 137 17.85 -0.01 -12.83
CA ALA A 137 16.75 0.81 -13.30
C ALA A 137 16.83 2.26 -12.77
N LEU A 138 17.48 2.46 -11.61
CA LEU A 138 17.65 3.76 -10.98
C LEU A 138 19.09 4.27 -11.08
N PRO A 139 19.33 5.61 -11.13
CA PRO A 139 20.68 6.17 -11.07
C PRO A 139 21.39 5.87 -9.75
N GLY A 140 22.72 5.89 -9.75
CA GLY A 140 23.54 5.82 -8.53
C GLY A 140 23.53 7.13 -7.75
N HIS A 141 24.05 7.08 -6.51
CA HIS A 141 24.16 8.25 -5.65
C HIS A 141 25.08 9.33 -6.22
N LYS A 142 24.85 10.58 -5.82
CA LYS A 142 25.69 11.74 -6.21
C LYS A 142 25.92 12.67 -5.03
N HIS A 143 27.16 13.15 -4.88
CA HIS A 143 27.47 14.20 -3.91
C HIS A 143 27.03 15.57 -4.44
N ILE A 144 26.28 16.29 -3.62
CA ILE A 144 25.71 17.60 -3.94
C ILE A 144 26.38 18.68 -3.07
N SER A 145 26.85 19.73 -3.71
CA SER A 145 27.47 20.88 -3.00
C SER A 145 26.40 21.75 -2.34
N GLN A 146 26.80 22.53 -1.34
CA GLN A 146 25.92 23.49 -0.68
C GLN A 146 25.31 24.49 -1.68
N LYS A 147 26.11 24.99 -2.65
CA LYS A 147 25.61 25.87 -3.72
C LYS A 147 24.47 25.21 -4.51
N LYS A 148 24.64 23.94 -4.89
CA LYS A 148 23.62 23.23 -5.65
C LYS A 148 22.36 22.92 -4.83
N ILE A 149 22.50 22.69 -3.52
CA ILE A 149 21.34 22.54 -2.62
C ILE A 149 20.49 23.81 -2.61
N ALA A 150 21.12 24.99 -2.56
CA ALA A 150 20.38 26.27 -2.57
C ALA A 150 19.50 26.44 -3.82
N GLU A 151 19.85 25.77 -4.93
CA GLU A 151 19.06 25.78 -6.17
C GLU A 151 17.92 24.74 -6.17
N ILE A 152 18.19 23.52 -5.68
CA ILE A 152 17.25 22.40 -5.80
C ILE A 152 16.37 22.19 -4.57
N ALA A 153 16.83 22.64 -3.40
CA ALA A 153 16.13 22.52 -2.11
C ALA A 153 16.34 23.77 -1.25
N PRO A 154 15.88 24.96 -1.70
CA PRO A 154 16.12 26.23 -0.99
C PRO A 154 15.49 26.29 0.40
N SER A 155 14.59 25.38 0.75
CA SER A 155 14.06 25.26 2.12
C SER A 155 15.04 24.62 3.10
N LEU A 156 16.16 24.02 2.65
CA LEU A 156 17.18 23.55 3.57
C LEU A 156 18.02 24.72 4.11
N ARG A 157 18.27 24.72 5.41
CA ARG A 157 19.01 25.76 6.14
C ARG A 157 20.49 25.77 5.76
N PRO A 158 21.01 26.81 5.09
CA PRO A 158 22.41 26.86 4.64
C PRO A 158 23.40 27.09 5.78
N ASP A 159 22.94 27.52 6.95
CA ASP A 159 23.77 27.68 8.16
C ASP A 159 24.10 26.34 8.83
N ILE A 160 23.31 25.30 8.56
CA ILE A 160 23.45 23.97 9.16
C ILE A 160 23.87 22.94 8.11
N VAL A 161 23.30 23.00 6.88
CA VAL A 161 23.51 22.00 5.84
C VAL A 161 24.71 22.39 4.98
N THR A 162 25.81 21.62 5.07
CA THR A 162 27.07 21.88 4.35
C THR A 162 27.11 21.25 2.96
N GLY A 163 26.18 20.37 2.63
CA GLY A 163 26.05 19.61 1.41
C GLY A 163 24.99 18.54 1.55
N ALA A 164 24.81 17.70 0.54
CA ALA A 164 23.95 16.53 0.61
C ALA A 164 24.53 15.38 -0.20
N ILE A 165 23.99 14.18 0.02
CA ILE A 165 24.14 13.07 -0.94
C ILE A 165 22.74 12.79 -1.49
N LYS A 166 22.61 12.86 -2.81
CA LYS A 166 21.41 12.49 -3.54
C LYS A 166 21.47 10.98 -3.85
N TYR A 167 20.42 10.25 -3.51
CA TYR A 167 20.27 8.83 -3.87
C TYR A 167 18.84 8.58 -4.35
N PHE A 168 18.55 7.37 -4.80
CA PHE A 168 17.27 7.04 -5.39
C PHE A 168 16.63 5.83 -4.70
N ASP A 169 15.36 5.98 -4.40
CA ASP A 169 14.41 4.92 -4.10
C ASP A 169 13.20 5.05 -5.03
N ALA A 170 12.04 4.51 -4.65
CA ALA A 170 10.84 4.64 -5.47
C ALA A 170 9.62 4.95 -4.60
N GLN A 171 8.61 5.55 -5.23
CA GLN A 171 7.32 5.90 -4.65
C GLN A 171 6.22 5.05 -5.27
N VAL A 172 5.19 4.75 -4.49
CA VAL A 172 4.02 3.96 -4.92
C VAL A 172 2.75 4.43 -4.22
N ASP A 173 1.62 4.42 -4.91
CA ASP A 173 0.31 4.37 -4.25
C ASP A 173 0.10 2.95 -3.74
N ASP A 174 0.27 2.76 -2.44
CA ASP A 174 0.27 1.46 -1.78
C ASP A 174 -1.08 0.73 -1.89
N ALA A 175 -2.20 1.43 -1.74
CA ALA A 175 -3.52 0.84 -1.89
C ALA A 175 -3.77 0.39 -3.33
N ARG A 176 -3.50 1.25 -4.30
CA ARG A 176 -3.66 0.95 -5.72
C ARG A 176 -2.78 -0.22 -6.15
N HIS A 177 -1.52 -0.21 -5.77
CA HIS A 177 -0.60 -1.31 -6.07
C HIS A 177 -1.07 -2.64 -5.48
N THR A 178 -1.53 -2.65 -4.22
CA THR A 178 -2.09 -3.86 -3.58
C THR A 178 -3.32 -4.38 -4.34
N MET A 179 -4.24 -3.51 -4.72
CA MET A 179 -5.43 -3.84 -5.48
C MET A 179 -5.06 -4.38 -6.89
N MET A 180 -4.09 -3.79 -7.57
CA MET A 180 -3.63 -4.26 -8.89
C MET A 180 -2.93 -5.62 -8.80
N ILE A 181 -2.24 -5.95 -7.70
CA ILE A 181 -1.74 -7.30 -7.44
C ILE A 181 -2.90 -8.31 -7.34
N ALA A 182 -3.96 -7.98 -6.58
CA ALA A 182 -5.13 -8.84 -6.46
C ALA A 182 -5.86 -9.01 -7.81
N ARG A 183 -6.01 -7.94 -8.61
CA ARG A 183 -6.54 -8.02 -9.98
C ARG A 183 -5.68 -8.89 -10.89
N THR A 184 -4.36 -8.85 -10.71
CA THR A 184 -3.45 -9.75 -11.44
C THR A 184 -3.67 -11.20 -11.02
N ALA A 185 -3.87 -11.47 -9.73
CA ALA A 185 -4.22 -12.81 -9.25
C ALA A 185 -5.54 -13.29 -9.86
N ALA A 186 -6.57 -12.44 -9.95
CA ALA A 186 -7.84 -12.76 -10.62
C ALA A 186 -7.63 -13.11 -12.11
N ARG A 187 -6.81 -12.34 -12.84
CA ARG A 187 -6.42 -12.62 -14.23
C ARG A 187 -5.74 -14.00 -14.40
N HIS A 188 -5.14 -14.51 -13.34
CA HIS A 188 -4.56 -15.87 -13.28
C HIS A 188 -5.51 -16.92 -12.68
N GLY A 189 -6.77 -16.57 -12.44
CA GLY A 189 -7.83 -17.48 -12.01
C GLY A 189 -8.06 -17.57 -10.51
N ALA A 190 -7.47 -16.67 -9.71
CA ALA A 190 -7.83 -16.55 -8.30
C ALA A 190 -9.26 -16.01 -8.15
N VAL A 191 -10.03 -16.61 -7.25
CA VAL A 191 -11.36 -16.13 -6.84
C VAL A 191 -11.18 -15.12 -5.74
N ILE A 192 -11.55 -13.85 -5.99
CA ILE A 192 -11.38 -12.73 -5.05
C ILE A 192 -12.75 -12.31 -4.52
N ALA A 193 -12.90 -12.24 -3.18
CA ALA A 193 -14.10 -11.71 -2.55
C ALA A 193 -13.77 -10.88 -1.32
N THR A 194 -14.19 -9.62 -1.33
CA THR A 194 -14.11 -8.69 -0.21
C THR A 194 -15.39 -8.73 0.62
N ASN A 195 -15.37 -8.14 1.82
CA ASN A 195 -16.50 -8.17 2.77
C ASN A 195 -16.89 -9.60 3.20
N ILE A 196 -15.89 -10.50 3.26
CA ILE A 196 -16.04 -11.90 3.70
C ILE A 196 -15.21 -12.12 4.95
N ARG A 197 -15.86 -12.08 6.10
CA ARG A 197 -15.22 -12.24 7.41
C ARG A 197 -15.13 -13.72 7.79
N VAL A 198 -13.92 -14.23 7.96
CA VAL A 198 -13.69 -15.55 8.51
C VAL A 198 -13.99 -15.55 10.01
N GLU A 199 -14.88 -16.44 10.45
CA GLU A 199 -15.32 -16.53 11.85
C GLU A 199 -14.73 -17.75 12.57
N SER A 200 -14.53 -18.87 11.87
CA SER A 200 -13.99 -20.09 12.49
C SER A 200 -13.38 -21.03 11.46
N LEU A 201 -12.59 -21.99 11.94
CA LEU A 201 -11.98 -23.03 11.13
C LEU A 201 -12.91 -24.25 11.02
N VAL A 202 -12.91 -24.87 9.84
CA VAL A 202 -13.47 -26.22 9.63
C VAL A 202 -12.33 -27.22 9.85
N LYS A 203 -12.49 -28.14 10.81
CA LYS A 203 -11.43 -29.09 11.21
C LYS A 203 -11.92 -30.53 11.16
N GLU A 204 -11.01 -31.44 10.82
CA GLU A 204 -11.16 -32.89 11.01
C GLU A 204 -9.96 -33.34 11.88
N GLY A 205 -10.24 -33.72 13.12
CA GLY A 205 -9.20 -33.91 14.11
C GLY A 205 -8.35 -32.62 14.31
N LYS A 206 -7.04 -32.73 14.04
CA LYS A 206 -6.11 -31.60 14.10
C LYS A 206 -5.95 -30.86 12.77
N ARG A 207 -6.49 -31.40 11.66
CA ARG A 207 -6.31 -30.84 10.31
C ARG A 207 -7.39 -29.81 10.01
N VAL A 208 -6.96 -28.66 9.50
CA VAL A 208 -7.83 -27.63 8.94
C VAL A 208 -8.17 -28.00 7.50
N LEU A 209 -9.47 -27.95 7.16
CA LEU A 209 -10.03 -28.28 5.85
C LEU A 209 -10.74 -27.08 5.20
N GLY A 210 -10.61 -25.89 5.79
CA GLY A 210 -11.24 -24.67 5.33
C GLY A 210 -11.76 -23.83 6.48
N VAL A 211 -12.71 -22.94 6.17
CA VAL A 211 -13.23 -21.97 7.13
C VAL A 211 -14.76 -21.82 7.02
N LYS A 212 -15.38 -21.30 8.09
CA LYS A 212 -16.71 -20.70 8.04
C LYS A 212 -16.53 -19.20 8.01
N ALA A 213 -17.13 -18.55 7.05
CA ALA A 213 -17.03 -17.10 6.83
C ALA A 213 -18.41 -16.50 6.66
N ARG A 214 -18.55 -15.23 7.01
CA ARG A 214 -19.76 -14.44 6.85
C ARG A 214 -19.56 -13.40 5.76
N ASP A 215 -20.47 -13.38 4.79
CA ASP A 215 -20.65 -12.22 3.92
C ASP A 215 -21.24 -11.08 4.75
N THR A 216 -20.50 -10.01 4.96
CA THR A 216 -20.89 -8.90 5.82
C THR A 216 -21.94 -7.99 5.17
N GLU A 217 -22.11 -8.06 3.84
CA GLU A 217 -23.15 -7.30 3.12
C GLU A 217 -24.53 -7.95 3.27
N THR A 218 -24.59 -9.28 3.25
CA THR A 218 -25.86 -10.03 3.28
C THR A 218 -26.13 -10.73 4.61
N GLY A 219 -25.11 -10.87 5.47
CA GLY A 219 -25.16 -11.65 6.70
C GLY A 219 -25.09 -13.15 6.51
N LYS A 220 -24.99 -13.65 5.25
CA LYS A 220 -25.00 -15.08 4.92
C LYS A 220 -23.72 -15.77 5.35
N LEU A 221 -23.86 -16.96 5.99
CA LEU A 221 -22.74 -17.82 6.31
C LEU A 221 -22.38 -18.71 5.10
N ILE A 222 -21.07 -18.82 4.85
CA ILE A 222 -20.48 -19.61 3.77
C ILE A 222 -19.43 -20.53 4.37
N THR A 223 -19.43 -21.80 3.97
CA THR A 223 -18.35 -22.74 4.28
C THR A 223 -17.42 -22.83 3.09
N ILE A 224 -16.18 -22.40 3.23
CA ILE A 224 -15.15 -22.42 2.19
C ILE A 224 -14.21 -23.58 2.46
N LYS A 225 -14.12 -24.52 1.53
CA LYS A 225 -13.25 -25.70 1.64
C LYS A 225 -11.91 -25.43 0.97
N ALA A 226 -10.81 -25.78 1.64
CA ALA A 226 -9.48 -25.68 1.10
C ALA A 226 -8.54 -26.75 1.67
N THR A 227 -7.57 -27.20 0.85
CA THR A 227 -6.53 -28.15 1.28
C THR A 227 -5.51 -27.46 2.18
N ALA A 228 -5.17 -26.21 1.88
CA ALA A 228 -4.33 -25.35 2.69
C ALA A 228 -5.02 -23.98 2.91
N THR A 229 -5.05 -23.54 4.15
CA THR A 229 -5.48 -22.18 4.53
C THR A 229 -4.26 -21.35 4.88
N VAL A 230 -4.10 -20.21 4.23
CA VAL A 230 -2.97 -19.27 4.39
C VAL A 230 -3.48 -17.99 5.01
N MET A 231 -3.06 -17.70 6.24
CA MET A 231 -3.46 -16.49 6.94
C MET A 231 -2.43 -15.37 6.75
N CYS A 232 -2.86 -14.28 6.11
CA CYS A 232 -2.10 -13.06 5.83
C CYS A 232 -2.74 -11.84 6.51
N ALA A 233 -3.12 -11.97 7.78
CA ALA A 233 -3.95 -11.02 8.51
C ALA A 233 -3.18 -9.80 9.09
N GLY A 234 -1.86 -9.68 8.83
CA GLY A 234 -1.06 -8.53 9.24
C GLY A 234 -1.17 -8.24 10.74
N ILE A 235 -1.69 -7.06 11.09
CA ILE A 235 -1.83 -6.62 12.50
C ILE A 235 -2.87 -7.42 13.30
N TRP A 236 -3.76 -8.16 12.65
CA TRP A 236 -4.78 -9.01 13.30
C TRP A 236 -4.33 -10.47 13.48
N SER A 237 -3.08 -10.81 13.13
CA SER A 237 -2.63 -12.21 13.15
C SER A 237 -2.75 -12.88 14.50
N ASP A 238 -2.38 -12.22 15.61
CA ASP A 238 -2.47 -12.80 16.95
C ASP A 238 -3.93 -13.01 17.38
N GLU A 239 -4.80 -11.99 17.13
CA GLU A 239 -6.22 -12.05 17.46
C GLU A 239 -6.92 -13.20 16.73
N LEU A 240 -6.60 -13.42 15.45
CA LEU A 240 -7.17 -14.52 14.69
C LEU A 240 -6.61 -15.88 15.13
N HIS A 241 -5.32 -15.99 15.46
CA HIS A 241 -4.78 -17.23 16.03
C HIS A 241 -5.51 -17.60 17.32
N ASP A 242 -5.69 -16.64 18.21
CA ASP A 242 -6.39 -16.84 19.49
C ASP A 242 -7.86 -17.25 19.26
N SER A 243 -8.57 -16.56 18.35
CA SER A 243 -9.97 -16.88 18.03
C SER A 243 -10.14 -18.26 17.39
N PHE A 244 -9.13 -18.75 16.67
CA PHE A 244 -9.12 -20.08 16.08
C PHE A 244 -8.62 -21.17 17.02
N GLY A 245 -8.19 -20.81 18.23
CA GLY A 245 -7.59 -21.74 19.20
C GLY A 245 -6.27 -22.34 18.68
N LEU A 246 -5.49 -21.54 17.91
CA LEU A 246 -4.18 -21.92 17.39
C LEU A 246 -3.09 -21.12 18.10
N LYS A 247 -1.87 -21.64 18.08
CA LYS A 247 -0.68 -20.95 18.58
C LYS A 247 0.31 -20.76 17.45
N ALA A 248 0.64 -19.51 17.15
CA ALA A 248 1.72 -19.20 16.23
C ALA A 248 3.09 -19.42 16.88
N GLY A 249 4.11 -19.66 16.07
CA GLY A 249 5.52 -19.67 16.46
C GLY A 249 6.10 -18.28 16.76
N TYR A 250 5.31 -17.20 16.54
CA TYR A 250 5.68 -15.79 16.68
C TYR A 250 4.62 -15.02 17.47
N ASN A 251 4.96 -13.80 17.88
CA ASN A 251 4.02 -12.81 18.41
C ASN A 251 4.10 -11.54 17.56
N VAL A 252 2.97 -10.87 17.36
CA VAL A 252 2.91 -9.60 16.61
C VAL A 252 2.77 -8.45 17.61
N THR A 253 3.71 -7.52 17.55
CA THR A 253 3.65 -6.25 18.29
C THR A 253 3.38 -5.13 17.31
N MET A 254 2.51 -4.18 17.66
CA MET A 254 2.16 -3.07 16.79
C MET A 254 3.00 -1.83 17.10
N SER A 255 3.48 -1.18 16.05
CA SER A 255 4.06 0.16 16.11
C SER A 255 3.26 1.11 15.24
N LYS A 256 2.79 2.21 15.85
CA LYS A 256 2.08 3.30 15.16
C LYS A 256 3.08 4.19 14.42
N GLY A 257 2.78 4.49 13.18
CA GLY A 257 3.51 5.44 12.35
C GLY A 257 2.56 6.49 11.80
N VAL A 258 2.78 7.74 12.17
CA VAL A 258 1.96 8.88 11.75
C VAL A 258 2.67 9.66 10.66
N HIS A 259 1.91 10.16 9.69
CA HIS A 259 2.36 11.06 8.65
C HIS A 259 1.45 12.29 8.61
N ILE A 260 2.05 13.46 8.43
CA ILE A 260 1.33 14.71 8.15
C ILE A 260 1.39 15.02 6.67
N VAL A 261 0.35 15.67 6.18
CA VAL A 261 0.25 16.15 4.80
C VAL A 261 0.33 17.67 4.81
N LEU A 262 1.17 18.22 3.94
CA LEU A 262 1.40 19.65 3.80
C LEU A 262 1.17 20.09 2.35
N PRO A 263 0.76 21.35 2.10
CA PRO A 263 0.66 21.88 0.75
C PRO A 263 2.03 21.99 0.08
N LYS A 264 2.06 21.95 -1.25
CA LYS A 264 3.30 21.97 -2.05
C LYS A 264 4.25 23.12 -1.70
N ASN A 265 3.70 24.29 -1.43
CA ASN A 265 4.46 25.50 -1.15
C ASN A 265 5.10 25.55 0.25
N ALA A 266 4.71 24.64 1.17
CA ALA A 266 5.28 24.57 2.52
C ALA A 266 6.78 24.21 2.48
N ILE A 267 7.22 23.40 1.50
CA ILE A 267 8.61 23.00 1.36
C ILE A 267 9.06 23.24 -0.09
N LYS A 268 10.03 24.13 -0.27
CA LYS A 268 10.65 24.38 -1.58
C LYS A 268 11.80 23.41 -1.80
N SER A 269 11.50 22.24 -2.36
CA SER A 269 12.46 21.25 -2.82
C SER A 269 11.93 20.56 -4.07
N ARG A 270 12.83 20.17 -4.98
CA ARG A 270 12.51 19.34 -6.15
C ARG A 270 12.58 17.86 -5.82
N GLU A 271 13.30 17.52 -4.77
CA GLU A 271 13.62 16.15 -4.35
C GLU A 271 13.02 15.89 -2.98
N GLY A 272 12.77 14.62 -2.65
CA GLY A 272 12.49 14.20 -1.28
C GLY A 272 13.68 14.48 -0.36
N ILE A 273 13.43 14.54 0.94
CA ILE A 273 14.49 14.73 1.94
C ILE A 273 14.35 13.61 2.97
N ILE A 274 15.48 13.00 3.34
CA ILE A 274 15.55 12.04 4.44
C ILE A 274 16.39 12.63 5.57
N LEU A 275 15.86 12.57 6.79
CA LEU A 275 16.52 13.08 7.98
C LEU A 275 16.77 11.91 8.95
N LYS A 276 17.96 11.83 9.51
CA LYS A 276 18.25 10.96 10.64
C LYS A 276 17.73 11.61 11.91
N THR A 277 16.89 10.91 12.66
CA THR A 277 16.39 11.34 13.96
C THR A 277 17.06 10.54 15.08
N ALA A 278 16.81 10.89 16.35
CA ALA A 278 17.36 10.16 17.48
C ALA A 278 16.84 8.71 17.56
N VAL A 279 15.64 8.45 17.06
CA VAL A 279 14.96 7.15 17.17
C VAL A 279 14.94 6.40 15.85
N SER A 280 14.81 7.12 14.71
CA SER A 280 14.55 6.50 13.42
C SER A 280 15.05 7.40 12.27
N VAL A 281 14.28 7.45 11.19
CA VAL A 281 14.41 8.38 10.07
C VAL A 281 13.08 9.07 9.81
N LEU A 282 13.14 10.33 9.40
CA LEU A 282 12.00 11.10 8.96
C LEU A 282 12.13 11.36 7.46
N PHE A 283 11.08 11.10 6.70
CA PHE A 283 11.01 11.39 5.29
C PHE A 283 10.13 12.60 5.03
N LEU A 284 10.58 13.48 4.12
CA LEU A 284 9.77 14.50 3.50
C LEU A 284 9.61 14.09 2.04
N ILE A 285 8.42 13.63 1.68
CA ILE A 285 8.15 12.93 0.42
C ILE A 285 7.28 13.84 -0.45
N PRO A 286 7.71 14.25 -1.64
CA PRO A 286 6.83 14.94 -2.58
C PRO A 286 5.74 13.98 -3.05
N TRP A 287 4.47 14.41 -2.98
CA TRP A 287 3.31 13.64 -3.36
C TRP A 287 2.37 14.52 -4.18
N ALA A 288 2.39 14.34 -5.51
CA ALA A 288 1.65 15.21 -6.43
C ALA A 288 1.90 16.72 -6.12
N ASP A 289 0.86 17.44 -5.77
CA ASP A 289 0.88 18.84 -5.37
C ASP A 289 1.03 19.08 -3.85
N LYS A 290 1.48 18.06 -3.11
CA LYS A 290 1.59 18.03 -1.64
C LYS A 290 2.93 17.48 -1.18
N TRP A 291 3.11 17.45 0.13
CA TRP A 291 4.18 16.73 0.84
C TRP A 291 3.58 15.77 1.84
N ILE A 292 4.11 14.57 1.90
CA ILE A 292 3.90 13.63 3.00
C ILE A 292 5.15 13.66 3.87
N VAL A 293 4.99 13.99 5.15
CA VAL A 293 6.11 14.06 6.11
C VAL A 293 5.87 13.07 7.24
N GLY A 294 6.82 12.19 7.47
CA GLY A 294 6.73 11.13 8.48
C GLY A 294 7.95 10.21 8.43
N THR A 295 8.08 9.35 9.39
CA THR A 295 7.03 8.80 10.23
C THR A 295 7.48 8.74 11.68
N THR A 296 6.51 8.66 12.59
CA THR A 296 6.75 8.27 13.99
C THR A 296 6.97 6.77 14.12
N ASP A 297 7.42 6.30 15.29
CA ASP A 297 7.62 4.87 15.58
C ASP A 297 7.32 4.65 17.08
N THR A 298 6.02 4.56 17.42
CA THR A 298 5.54 4.49 18.79
C THR A 298 4.82 3.16 19.06
N PRO A 299 5.04 2.47 20.19
CA PRO A 299 4.27 1.29 20.57
C PRO A 299 2.77 1.59 20.58
N TYR A 300 1.95 0.64 20.15
CA TYR A 300 0.51 0.84 20.05
C TYR A 300 -0.27 -0.35 20.59
N THR A 301 -1.27 -0.06 21.43
CA THR A 301 -2.17 -1.05 22.05
C THR A 301 -3.66 -0.73 21.88
N GLY A 302 -3.99 0.35 21.14
CA GLY A 302 -5.36 0.80 20.89
C GLY A 302 -6.09 0.00 19.81
N ASP A 303 -7.20 0.55 19.31
CA ASP A 303 -7.99 -0.08 18.25
C ASP A 303 -7.18 -0.22 16.97
N ARG A 304 -7.10 -1.44 16.47
CA ARG A 304 -6.34 -1.78 15.25
C ARG A 304 -7.01 -1.31 13.96
N ARG A 305 -8.32 -1.06 14.01
CA ARG A 305 -9.11 -0.66 12.83
C ARG A 305 -8.94 0.81 12.51
N GLU A 306 -8.92 1.63 13.55
CA GLU A 306 -8.86 3.09 13.46
C GLU A 306 -7.69 3.64 14.30
N PRO A 307 -6.42 3.43 13.87
CA PRO A 307 -5.31 4.06 14.56
C PRO A 307 -5.37 5.56 14.31
N LEU A 308 -5.51 6.32 15.38
CA LEU A 308 -5.58 7.79 15.32
C LEU A 308 -4.21 8.41 15.61
N ALA A 309 -3.98 9.58 15.00
CA ALA A 309 -2.82 10.39 15.30
C ALA A 309 -3.05 11.20 16.57
N GLU A 310 -2.00 11.41 17.35
CA GLU A 310 -2.02 12.24 18.53
C GLU A 310 -1.22 13.53 18.30
N ARG A 311 -1.52 14.58 19.05
CA ARG A 311 -0.77 15.85 19.01
C ARG A 311 0.74 15.65 19.12
N ALA A 312 1.17 14.79 20.02
CA ALA A 312 2.58 14.47 20.22
C ALA A 312 3.27 13.92 18.96
N ASP A 313 2.53 13.15 18.13
CA ASP A 313 3.02 12.64 16.84
C ASP A 313 3.26 13.80 15.86
N VAL A 314 2.31 14.72 15.75
CA VAL A 314 2.39 15.88 14.84
C VAL A 314 3.52 16.82 15.25
N GLU A 315 3.60 17.17 16.53
CA GLU A 315 4.65 18.03 17.09
C GLU A 315 6.04 17.41 16.90
N TYR A 316 6.19 16.11 17.11
CA TYR A 316 7.44 15.39 16.86
C TYR A 316 7.88 15.56 15.41
N ILE A 317 6.99 15.29 14.45
CA ILE A 317 7.28 15.37 13.01
C ILE A 317 7.71 16.80 12.63
N ILE A 318 6.94 17.81 13.05
CA ILE A 318 7.22 19.24 12.77
C ILE A 318 8.57 19.63 13.39
N ASN A 319 8.81 19.26 14.65
CA ASN A 319 10.05 19.63 15.35
C ASN A 319 11.27 18.98 14.68
N GLU A 320 11.21 17.71 14.28
CA GLU A 320 12.30 17.04 13.58
C GLU A 320 12.56 17.67 12.19
N ALA A 321 11.52 17.96 11.42
CA ALA A 321 11.65 18.62 10.13
C ALA A 321 12.26 20.03 10.25
N ASN A 322 11.85 20.80 11.27
CA ASN A 322 12.30 22.15 11.52
C ASN A 322 13.76 22.28 11.98
N LYS A 323 14.42 21.15 12.33
CA LYS A 323 15.87 21.18 12.58
C LYS A 323 16.66 21.59 11.34
N VAL A 324 16.15 21.27 10.15
CA VAL A 324 16.86 21.51 8.87
C VAL A 324 16.11 22.46 7.92
N LEU A 325 14.83 22.79 8.17
CA LEU A 325 14.01 23.59 7.28
C LEU A 325 13.98 25.09 7.64
N LYS A 326 13.80 25.90 6.60
CA LYS A 326 13.42 27.32 6.65
C LYS A 326 12.51 27.69 5.46
N PRO A 327 11.44 28.47 5.61
CA PRO A 327 10.86 28.84 6.91
C PRO A 327 10.49 27.60 7.72
N LYS A 328 10.28 27.79 9.01
CA LYS A 328 9.82 26.69 9.89
C LYS A 328 8.39 26.34 9.55
N LEU A 329 8.10 25.04 9.51
CA LEU A 329 6.74 24.50 9.45
C LEU A 329 6.01 24.80 10.76
N LYS A 330 4.73 25.07 10.65
CA LYS A 330 3.81 25.27 11.78
C LYS A 330 2.72 24.20 11.77
N ILE A 331 2.02 24.07 12.89
CA ILE A 331 0.87 23.15 13.00
C ILE A 331 -0.23 23.55 12.01
N GLU A 332 -0.44 24.86 11.81
CA GLU A 332 -1.46 25.41 10.91
C GLU A 332 -1.17 25.14 9.42
N ASP A 333 0.05 24.73 9.08
CA ASP A 333 0.40 24.31 7.71
C ASP A 333 -0.09 22.89 7.39
N VAL A 334 -0.51 22.10 8.39
CA VAL A 334 -0.94 20.71 8.22
C VAL A 334 -2.36 20.68 7.65
N ILE A 335 -2.51 20.05 6.48
CA ILE A 335 -3.80 19.92 5.78
C ILE A 335 -4.43 18.54 5.90
N GLY A 336 -3.69 17.57 6.42
CA GLY A 336 -4.16 16.22 6.64
C GLY A 336 -3.17 15.42 7.48
N VAL A 337 -3.67 14.36 8.10
CA VAL A 337 -2.87 13.43 8.92
C VAL A 337 -3.40 12.02 8.67
N TYR A 338 -2.52 11.03 8.65
CA TYR A 338 -2.93 9.63 8.70
C TYR A 338 -1.98 8.79 9.54
N ALA A 339 -2.53 7.77 10.18
CA ALA A 339 -1.79 6.81 10.98
C ALA A 339 -1.89 5.41 10.40
N GLY A 340 -0.81 4.65 10.47
CA GLY A 340 -0.74 3.24 10.08
C GLY A 340 -0.04 2.40 11.15
N LEU A 341 -0.41 1.14 11.24
CA LEU A 341 0.19 0.19 12.18
C LEU A 341 1.13 -0.76 11.45
N ARG A 342 2.35 -0.92 11.99
CA ARG A 342 3.33 -1.90 11.52
C ARG A 342 3.20 -3.18 12.34
N PRO A 343 2.98 -4.36 11.72
CA PRO A 343 3.10 -5.64 12.41
C PRO A 343 4.59 -5.98 12.58
N LEU A 344 5.13 -5.77 13.76
CA LEU A 344 6.50 -6.18 14.09
C LEU A 344 6.47 -7.58 14.71
N VAL A 345 7.35 -8.45 14.26
CA VAL A 345 7.43 -9.84 14.75
C VAL A 345 8.56 -9.96 15.77
N ALA A 346 8.21 -10.47 16.95
CA ALA A 346 9.16 -10.95 17.95
C ALA A 346 9.22 -12.48 17.89
N ASN A 347 10.41 -13.05 17.71
CA ASN A 347 10.59 -14.46 18.00
C ASN A 347 10.37 -14.70 19.48
N LYS A 348 9.63 -15.75 19.85
CA LYS A 348 9.33 -16.10 21.25
C LYS A 348 10.57 -16.23 22.17
N LYS A 349 11.78 -16.24 21.59
CA LYS A 349 13.06 -16.33 22.32
C LYS A 349 13.70 -14.97 22.64
N ASP A 350 13.22 -13.86 22.05
CA ASP A 350 13.82 -12.54 22.22
C ASP A 350 12.93 -11.64 23.10
N SER A 351 13.41 -11.33 24.29
CA SER A 351 12.67 -10.53 25.30
C SER A 351 12.83 -9.01 25.19
N ALA A 352 13.56 -8.47 24.21
CA ALA A 352 13.86 -7.04 24.09
C ALA A 352 13.23 -6.40 22.83
N THR A 353 12.30 -5.48 23.03
CA THR A 353 11.53 -4.75 22.00
C THR A 353 12.37 -3.89 21.04
N THR A 354 13.61 -3.59 21.36
CA THR A 354 14.49 -2.70 20.55
C THR A 354 15.19 -3.38 19.38
N LYS A 355 15.11 -4.71 19.25
CA LYS A 355 15.71 -5.50 18.15
C LYS A 355 14.70 -6.38 17.44
N LEU A 356 13.44 -5.94 17.30
CA LEU A 356 12.43 -6.70 16.57
C LEU A 356 12.82 -6.79 15.09
N SER A 357 12.92 -8.03 14.58
CA SER A 357 13.22 -8.30 13.19
C SER A 357 12.13 -7.72 12.28
N ARG A 358 12.55 -7.09 11.19
CA ARG A 358 11.66 -6.68 10.10
C ARG A 358 11.68 -7.67 8.94
N GLU A 359 12.26 -8.84 9.16
CA GLU A 359 12.04 -10.00 8.31
C GLU A 359 10.64 -10.56 8.55
N HIS A 360 10.05 -11.15 7.55
CA HIS A 360 8.80 -11.88 7.72
C HIS A 360 9.07 -13.26 8.34
N THR A 361 8.06 -13.80 8.99
CA THR A 361 8.08 -15.15 9.55
C THR A 361 6.89 -15.92 9.01
N VAL A 362 7.15 -17.09 8.44
CA VAL A 362 6.11 -18.06 8.06
C VAL A 362 6.05 -19.16 9.10
N ASP A 363 4.84 -19.59 9.46
CA ASP A 363 4.60 -20.59 10.48
C ASP A 363 3.51 -21.57 10.05
N ARG A 364 3.69 -22.84 10.44
CA ARG A 364 2.70 -23.88 10.27
C ARG A 364 2.03 -24.15 11.61
N SER A 365 1.01 -23.38 11.93
CA SER A 365 0.32 -23.44 13.22
C SER A 365 -0.52 -24.70 13.42
N ALA A 366 -0.97 -25.35 12.32
CA ALA A 366 -1.65 -26.63 12.34
C ALA A 366 -1.51 -27.34 10.97
N PRO A 367 -1.73 -28.67 10.87
CA PRO A 367 -1.88 -29.32 9.57
C PRO A 367 -3.00 -28.65 8.76
N GLY A 368 -2.71 -28.25 7.51
CA GLY A 368 -3.64 -27.52 6.64
C GLY A 368 -3.79 -26.04 6.95
N PHE A 369 -2.98 -25.48 7.89
CA PHE A 369 -3.02 -24.06 8.24
C PHE A 369 -1.62 -23.46 8.37
N VAL A 370 -1.36 -22.46 7.55
CA VAL A 370 -0.10 -21.72 7.48
C VAL A 370 -0.38 -20.25 7.73
N SER A 371 0.53 -19.55 8.37
CA SER A 371 0.42 -18.11 8.61
C SER A 371 1.70 -17.38 8.29
N ILE A 372 1.60 -16.09 7.99
CA ILE A 372 2.73 -15.19 7.80
C ILE A 372 2.48 -13.88 8.52
N ALA A 373 3.53 -13.35 9.14
CA ALA A 373 3.51 -12.04 9.79
C ALA A 373 4.84 -11.30 9.64
N GLY A 374 4.84 -9.99 9.89
CA GLY A 374 6.01 -9.12 9.74
C GLY A 374 6.31 -8.78 8.29
N GLY A 375 7.59 -8.53 8.01
CA GLY A 375 8.07 -8.18 6.68
C GLY A 375 7.91 -6.71 6.32
N LYS A 376 8.16 -6.40 5.05
CA LYS A 376 8.08 -5.04 4.48
C LYS A 376 7.20 -5.03 3.24
N TYR A 377 6.58 -3.89 2.99
CA TYR A 377 5.82 -3.68 1.76
C TYR A 377 6.66 -3.97 0.50
N THR A 378 7.91 -3.51 0.47
CA THR A 378 8.83 -3.69 -0.67
C THR A 378 9.05 -5.16 -1.04
N THR A 379 9.06 -6.08 -0.06
CA THR A 379 9.36 -7.50 -0.28
C THR A 379 8.10 -8.39 -0.31
N TYR A 380 6.93 -7.81 -0.60
CA TYR A 380 5.64 -8.52 -0.60
C TYR A 380 5.65 -9.77 -1.48
N ARG A 381 6.34 -9.73 -2.63
CA ARG A 381 6.43 -10.83 -3.58
C ARG A 381 7.17 -12.03 -2.98
N VAL A 382 8.31 -11.76 -2.33
CA VAL A 382 9.08 -12.79 -1.62
C VAL A 382 8.25 -13.38 -0.47
N MET A 383 7.56 -12.53 0.28
CA MET A 383 6.64 -12.96 1.35
C MET A 383 5.53 -13.87 0.82
N GLY A 384 4.92 -13.50 -0.31
CA GLY A 384 3.91 -14.30 -0.99
C GLY A 384 4.45 -15.66 -1.44
N LYS A 385 5.63 -15.66 -2.06
CA LYS A 385 6.33 -16.89 -2.47
C LYS A 385 6.59 -17.81 -1.28
N ASP A 386 7.19 -17.31 -0.22
CA ASP A 386 7.64 -18.12 0.91
C ASP A 386 6.46 -18.76 1.67
N VAL A 387 5.35 -18.03 1.83
CA VAL A 387 4.16 -18.59 2.47
C VAL A 387 3.47 -19.64 1.59
N ILE A 388 3.50 -19.48 0.26
CA ILE A 388 2.93 -20.49 -0.66
C ILE A 388 3.85 -21.70 -0.78
N ASP A 389 5.17 -21.55 -0.74
CA ASP A 389 6.10 -22.67 -0.67
C ASP A 389 5.80 -23.53 0.57
N LEU A 390 5.58 -22.91 1.74
CA LEU A 390 5.21 -23.64 2.95
C LEU A 390 3.81 -24.26 2.84
N ALA A 391 2.83 -23.56 2.26
CA ALA A 391 1.48 -24.10 2.02
C ALA A 391 1.49 -25.29 1.04
N GLY A 392 2.43 -25.31 0.09
CA GLY A 392 2.63 -26.39 -0.87
C GLY A 392 2.87 -27.76 -0.21
N VAL A 393 3.48 -27.77 0.98
CA VAL A 393 3.68 -29.00 1.77
C VAL A 393 2.34 -29.68 2.13
N GLU A 394 1.28 -28.87 2.33
CA GLU A 394 -0.06 -29.36 2.68
C GLU A 394 -0.79 -30.00 1.49
N LEU A 395 -0.44 -29.63 0.25
CA LEU A 395 -1.08 -30.10 -0.98
C LEU A 395 -0.71 -31.55 -1.34
N ARG A 396 0.31 -32.10 -0.68
CA ARG A 396 0.79 -33.50 -0.92
C ARG A 396 1.11 -33.80 -2.40
N ARG A 397 1.48 -32.76 -3.14
CA ARG A 397 1.93 -32.83 -4.54
C ARG A 397 3.03 -31.80 -4.78
N ILE A 398 3.84 -32.04 -5.80
CA ILE A 398 4.83 -31.05 -6.24
C ILE A 398 4.06 -29.89 -6.88
N ILE A 399 4.36 -28.67 -6.44
CA ILE A 399 3.88 -27.44 -7.06
C ILE A 399 5.00 -26.81 -7.87
N PRO A 400 4.70 -26.14 -9.01
CA PRO A 400 5.72 -25.41 -9.77
C PRO A 400 6.42 -24.34 -8.92
N GLU A 401 7.61 -23.97 -9.30
CA GLU A 401 8.30 -22.83 -8.68
C GLU A 401 7.59 -21.51 -8.99
N SER A 402 7.82 -20.51 -8.14
CA SER A 402 7.29 -19.17 -8.33
C SER A 402 7.78 -18.54 -9.64
N VAL A 403 6.87 -17.94 -10.38
CA VAL A 403 7.15 -17.19 -11.62
C VAL A 403 6.92 -15.69 -11.46
N THR A 404 6.53 -15.22 -10.27
CA THR A 404 6.11 -13.84 -10.01
C THR A 404 7.20 -12.80 -10.22
N GLU A 405 8.47 -13.21 -10.20
CA GLU A 405 9.60 -12.32 -10.54
C GLU A 405 9.58 -11.83 -11.99
N LYS A 406 8.92 -12.58 -12.87
CA LYS A 406 8.82 -12.30 -14.32
C LYS A 406 7.39 -11.97 -14.74
N LEU A 407 6.49 -11.80 -13.80
CA LEU A 407 5.06 -11.63 -14.07
C LEU A 407 4.66 -10.17 -13.87
N PRO A 408 4.48 -9.38 -14.94
CA PRO A 408 4.00 -8.02 -14.84
C PRO A 408 2.62 -7.93 -14.18
N ILE A 409 2.42 -6.93 -13.36
CA ILE A 409 1.11 -6.59 -12.79
C ILE A 409 0.24 -5.99 -13.91
N VAL A 410 -1.06 -6.28 -13.90
CA VAL A 410 -2.02 -5.73 -14.88
C VAL A 410 -1.84 -4.22 -15.03
N GLY A 411 -1.81 -3.74 -16.27
CA GLY A 411 -1.49 -2.36 -16.59
C GLY A 411 -0.01 -2.08 -16.89
N ALA A 412 0.91 -2.99 -16.56
CA ALA A 412 2.35 -2.78 -16.81
C ALA A 412 2.74 -3.01 -18.28
N ASP A 413 2.08 -3.97 -18.94
CA ASP A 413 2.38 -4.32 -20.34
C ASP A 413 2.12 -3.13 -21.27
N GLY A 414 3.11 -2.77 -22.10
CA GLY A 414 3.00 -1.67 -23.03
C GLY A 414 3.04 -0.27 -22.42
N TYR A 415 3.15 -0.12 -21.10
CA TYR A 415 3.11 1.17 -20.43
C TYR A 415 4.07 2.22 -21.00
N PHE A 416 5.34 1.88 -21.22
CA PHE A 416 6.33 2.82 -21.75
C PHE A 416 6.00 3.30 -23.17
N ALA A 417 5.41 2.43 -24.00
CA ALA A 417 4.97 2.81 -25.33
C ALA A 417 3.77 3.77 -25.29
N LEU A 418 2.82 3.52 -24.37
CA LEU A 418 1.65 4.39 -24.18
C LEU A 418 2.03 5.77 -23.64
N VAL A 419 3.01 5.85 -22.75
CA VAL A 419 3.52 7.14 -22.25
C VAL A 419 4.10 7.99 -23.38
N GLN A 420 4.79 7.37 -24.35
CA GLN A 420 5.31 8.09 -25.54
C GLN A 420 4.19 8.54 -26.49
N GLN A 421 3.02 7.96 -26.38
CA GLN A 421 1.84 8.27 -27.20
C GLN A 421 0.82 9.15 -26.45
N ALA A 422 1.15 9.67 -25.27
CA ALA A 422 0.20 10.38 -24.41
C ALA A 422 -0.45 11.59 -25.12
N GLU A 423 0.30 12.34 -25.92
CA GLU A 423 -0.24 13.46 -26.70
C GLU A 423 -1.26 13.00 -27.75
N ARG A 424 -0.96 11.91 -28.49
CA ARG A 424 -1.88 11.33 -29.46
C ARG A 424 -3.15 10.81 -28.80
N ILE A 425 -3.03 10.11 -27.68
CA ILE A 425 -4.19 9.61 -26.91
C ILE A 425 -5.04 10.78 -26.41
N ALA A 426 -4.40 11.90 -26.02
CA ALA A 426 -5.10 13.12 -25.61
C ALA A 426 -5.91 13.72 -26.76
N GLU A 427 -5.33 13.82 -27.96
CA GLU A 427 -6.02 14.31 -29.17
C GLU A 427 -7.21 13.42 -29.54
N GLU A 428 -7.02 12.09 -29.54
CA GLU A 428 -8.05 11.11 -29.90
C GLU A 428 -9.21 11.07 -28.88
N SER A 429 -8.93 11.21 -27.59
CA SER A 429 -9.94 11.14 -26.52
C SER A 429 -10.59 12.50 -26.18
N GLY A 430 -10.03 13.62 -26.66
CA GLY A 430 -10.47 14.97 -26.29
C GLY A 430 -10.13 15.37 -24.84
N LEU A 431 -9.26 14.62 -24.16
CA LEU A 431 -8.78 14.91 -22.81
C LEU A 431 -7.43 15.67 -22.87
N SER A 432 -7.04 16.33 -21.79
CA SER A 432 -5.72 16.96 -21.72
C SER A 432 -4.59 15.92 -21.58
N THR A 433 -3.40 16.24 -22.07
CA THR A 433 -2.20 15.40 -21.90
C THR A 433 -1.87 15.15 -20.43
N GLU A 434 -2.16 16.11 -19.56
CA GLU A 434 -2.02 15.95 -18.10
C GLU A 434 -2.97 14.89 -17.57
N THR A 435 -4.23 14.90 -18.01
CA THR A 435 -5.23 13.88 -17.63
C THR A 435 -4.81 12.50 -18.15
N ILE A 436 -4.37 12.38 -19.40
CA ILE A 436 -3.87 11.11 -19.93
C ILE A 436 -2.65 10.62 -19.15
N THR A 437 -1.73 11.50 -18.81
CA THR A 437 -0.56 11.16 -17.99
C THR A 437 -0.98 10.67 -16.61
N HIS A 438 -1.97 11.31 -15.97
CA HIS A 438 -2.56 10.87 -14.72
C HIS A 438 -3.14 9.46 -14.85
N LEU A 439 -3.98 9.22 -15.86
CA LEU A 439 -4.60 7.91 -16.09
C LEU A 439 -3.56 6.83 -16.38
N LEU A 440 -2.56 7.10 -17.24
CA LEU A 440 -1.47 6.16 -17.52
C LEU A 440 -0.66 5.79 -16.27
N ASN A 441 -0.41 6.76 -15.38
CA ASN A 441 0.31 6.52 -14.14
C ASN A 441 -0.49 5.73 -13.09
N ARG A 442 -1.80 5.59 -13.27
CA ARG A 442 -2.69 4.85 -12.36
C ARG A 442 -3.16 3.52 -12.92
N TYR A 443 -3.44 3.47 -14.21
CA TYR A 443 -4.06 2.33 -14.89
C TYR A 443 -3.11 1.63 -15.88
N GLY A 444 -2.03 2.31 -16.31
CA GLY A 444 -1.13 1.77 -17.32
C GLY A 444 -1.87 1.46 -18.62
N SER A 445 -1.71 0.25 -19.16
CA SER A 445 -2.42 -0.18 -20.37
C SER A 445 -3.91 -0.40 -20.18
N LEU A 446 -4.41 -0.46 -18.94
CA LEU A 446 -5.85 -0.49 -18.66
C LEU A 446 -6.53 0.88 -18.84
N ILE A 447 -5.79 1.91 -19.28
CA ILE A 447 -6.38 3.21 -19.63
C ILE A 447 -7.49 3.06 -20.67
N SER A 448 -7.40 2.09 -21.60
CA SER A 448 -8.45 1.81 -22.58
C SER A 448 -9.80 1.52 -21.94
N GLU A 449 -9.83 0.77 -20.83
CA GLU A 449 -11.07 0.46 -20.09
C GLU A 449 -11.73 1.73 -19.53
N VAL A 450 -10.91 2.71 -19.08
CA VAL A 450 -11.40 4.01 -18.58
C VAL A 450 -11.88 4.89 -19.73
N LEU A 451 -11.20 4.87 -20.87
CA LEU A 451 -11.60 5.63 -22.05
C LEU A 451 -12.89 5.09 -22.68
N GLU A 452 -13.08 3.76 -22.71
CA GLU A 452 -14.34 3.12 -23.15
C GLU A 452 -15.54 3.58 -22.28
N ILE A 453 -15.36 3.69 -20.96
CA ILE A 453 -16.41 4.25 -20.06
C ILE A 453 -16.74 5.70 -20.41
N ILE A 454 -15.74 6.49 -20.82
CA ILE A 454 -15.95 7.89 -21.23
C ILE A 454 -16.63 7.96 -22.60
N GLU A 455 -16.33 7.05 -23.52
CA GLU A 455 -17.01 6.95 -24.82
C GLU A 455 -18.48 6.60 -24.66
N ASP A 456 -18.80 5.68 -23.73
CA ASP A 456 -20.18 5.27 -23.44
C ASP A 456 -20.99 6.38 -22.72
N ASP A 457 -20.38 7.12 -21.79
CA ASP A 457 -20.97 8.31 -21.17
C ASP A 457 -19.98 9.47 -21.08
N PRO A 458 -20.01 10.40 -22.05
CA PRO A 458 -19.10 11.56 -22.06
C PRO A 458 -19.22 12.50 -20.85
N LYS A 459 -20.27 12.39 -20.03
CA LYS A 459 -20.39 13.16 -18.78
C LYS A 459 -19.37 12.72 -17.75
N LEU A 460 -18.88 11.48 -17.85
CA LEU A 460 -17.89 10.89 -16.96
C LEU A 460 -16.46 11.39 -17.26
N ALA A 461 -16.21 12.04 -18.39
CA ALA A 461 -14.96 12.73 -18.69
C ALA A 461 -14.68 13.94 -17.79
N LYS A 462 -15.70 14.45 -17.09
CA LYS A 462 -15.55 15.62 -16.22
C LYS A 462 -14.78 15.26 -14.94
N PRO A 463 -13.93 16.19 -14.43
CA PRO A 463 -13.34 16.02 -13.11
C PRO A 463 -14.44 15.83 -12.04
N LEU A 464 -14.11 15.08 -11.00
CA LEU A 464 -14.99 14.90 -9.83
C LEU A 464 -15.24 16.24 -9.13
N ALA A 465 -14.17 17.05 -8.97
CA ALA A 465 -14.23 18.45 -8.58
C ALA A 465 -13.15 19.26 -9.32
N LYS A 466 -13.33 20.60 -9.39
CA LYS A 466 -12.55 21.51 -10.24
C LYS A 466 -11.02 21.40 -10.05
N ASP A 467 -10.58 21.23 -8.81
CA ASP A 467 -9.15 21.26 -8.46
C ASP A 467 -8.58 19.87 -8.14
N LEU A 468 -9.29 18.80 -8.53
CA LEU A 468 -8.89 17.42 -8.33
C LEU A 468 -8.51 16.76 -9.66
N PRO A 469 -7.48 15.89 -9.66
CA PRO A 469 -7.06 15.20 -10.88
C PRO A 469 -8.00 14.05 -11.29
N TYR A 470 -8.89 13.63 -10.40
CA TYR A 470 -9.74 12.45 -10.57
C TYR A 470 -10.95 12.75 -11.44
N LEU A 471 -11.17 11.92 -12.49
CA LEU A 471 -12.36 11.99 -13.34
C LEU A 471 -13.53 11.22 -12.69
N LYS A 472 -14.75 11.58 -13.05
CA LYS A 472 -15.95 10.80 -12.69
C LYS A 472 -15.90 9.37 -13.23
N ALA A 473 -15.24 9.15 -14.38
CA ALA A 473 -14.99 7.83 -14.95
C ALA A 473 -14.15 6.94 -14.02
N GLU A 474 -13.18 7.51 -13.28
CA GLU A 474 -12.39 6.75 -12.33
C GLU A 474 -13.23 6.29 -11.12
N ILE A 475 -14.22 7.08 -10.72
CA ILE A 475 -15.18 6.72 -9.66
C ILE A 475 -16.09 5.58 -10.12
N TYR A 476 -16.59 5.66 -11.36
CA TYR A 476 -17.36 4.58 -11.98
C TYR A 476 -16.51 3.30 -12.10
N TYR A 477 -15.29 3.44 -12.62
CA TYR A 477 -14.33 2.35 -12.79
C TYR A 477 -13.98 1.65 -11.46
N ALA A 478 -13.90 2.41 -10.36
CA ALA A 478 -13.66 1.86 -9.03
C ALA A 478 -14.68 0.79 -8.63
N ALA A 479 -15.97 0.99 -8.96
CA ALA A 479 -17.03 0.03 -8.66
C ALA A 479 -17.18 -1.05 -9.74
N SER A 480 -17.01 -0.69 -11.02
CA SER A 480 -17.23 -1.60 -12.15
C SER A 480 -16.04 -2.50 -12.48
N HIS A 481 -14.82 -2.17 -12.03
CA HIS A 481 -13.59 -2.90 -12.38
C HIS A 481 -12.67 -3.19 -11.20
N GLU A 482 -12.73 -2.40 -10.13
CA GLU A 482 -11.77 -2.46 -9.03
C GLU A 482 -12.34 -2.96 -7.71
N GLY A 483 -13.58 -3.47 -7.73
CA GLY A 483 -14.21 -4.12 -6.60
C GLY A 483 -14.57 -3.20 -5.42
N ALA A 484 -14.67 -1.89 -5.63
CA ALA A 484 -15.15 -0.97 -4.59
C ALA A 484 -16.62 -1.23 -4.28
N ARG A 485 -16.97 -1.35 -2.98
CA ARG A 485 -18.30 -1.70 -2.48
C ARG A 485 -18.91 -0.63 -1.57
N SER A 486 -18.14 0.43 -1.29
CA SER A 486 -18.57 1.52 -0.41
C SER A 486 -17.98 2.86 -0.87
N VAL A 487 -18.54 3.95 -0.33
CA VAL A 487 -18.00 5.31 -0.53
C VAL A 487 -16.57 5.40 0.03
N ASP A 488 -16.33 4.78 1.19
CA ASP A 488 -14.99 4.73 1.80
C ASP A 488 -13.96 4.02 0.90
N ASP A 489 -14.32 2.91 0.27
CA ASP A 489 -13.41 2.19 -0.64
C ASP A 489 -12.91 3.11 -1.75
N VAL A 490 -13.83 3.91 -2.33
CA VAL A 490 -13.51 4.84 -3.41
C VAL A 490 -12.67 6.01 -2.92
N ILE A 491 -13.10 6.69 -1.87
CA ILE A 491 -12.47 7.92 -1.39
C ILE A 491 -11.11 7.64 -0.75
N SER A 492 -11.01 6.58 0.04
CA SER A 492 -9.80 6.29 0.81
C SER A 492 -8.76 5.48 0.03
N ARG A 493 -9.20 4.57 -0.87
CA ARG A 493 -8.30 3.57 -1.48
C ARG A 493 -8.25 3.58 -3.00
N ARG A 494 -9.35 3.96 -3.68
CA ARG A 494 -9.31 4.08 -5.16
C ARG A 494 -8.86 5.45 -5.62
N THR A 495 -9.20 6.54 -4.89
CA THR A 495 -8.71 7.89 -5.18
C THR A 495 -7.57 8.29 -4.25
N ARG A 496 -7.67 8.46 -3.05
CA ARG A 496 -6.78 8.94 -1.97
C ARG A 496 -7.24 10.29 -1.40
N LEU A 497 -8.46 10.72 -1.77
CA LEU A 497 -9.02 11.99 -1.33
C LEU A 497 -9.09 12.13 0.19
N ALA A 498 -9.31 11.00 0.91
CA ALA A 498 -9.42 11.02 2.38
C ALA A 498 -8.22 11.69 3.06
N PHE A 499 -6.98 11.49 2.58
CA PHE A 499 -5.82 12.16 3.18
C PHE A 499 -5.28 13.33 2.36
N GLU A 500 -5.55 13.37 1.05
CA GLU A 500 -5.10 14.47 0.19
C GLU A 500 -5.93 15.74 0.37
N ALA A 501 -7.23 15.60 0.60
CA ALA A 501 -8.18 16.71 0.73
C ALA A 501 -9.36 16.30 1.62
N PRO A 502 -9.16 16.09 2.94
CA PRO A 502 -10.18 15.51 3.83
C PRO A 502 -11.54 16.23 3.78
N ASN A 503 -11.54 17.56 3.88
CA ASN A 503 -12.78 18.35 3.83
C ASN A 503 -13.51 18.19 2.50
N SER A 504 -12.78 18.30 1.36
CA SER A 504 -13.37 18.08 0.04
C SER A 504 -13.89 16.66 -0.15
N ALA A 505 -13.23 15.67 0.47
CA ALA A 505 -13.64 14.27 0.41
C ALA A 505 -15.00 14.05 1.07
N MET A 506 -15.30 14.72 2.20
CA MET A 506 -16.63 14.68 2.85
C MET A 506 -17.69 15.30 1.94
N ASP A 507 -17.43 16.48 1.38
CA ASP A 507 -18.36 17.17 0.49
C ASP A 507 -18.71 16.32 -0.74
N LEU A 508 -17.75 15.55 -1.25
CA LEU A 508 -17.90 14.71 -2.44
C LEU A 508 -18.50 13.32 -2.18
N ALA A 509 -18.72 12.93 -0.93
CA ALA A 509 -19.25 11.62 -0.58
C ALA A 509 -20.58 11.30 -1.28
N SER A 510 -21.48 12.30 -1.37
CA SER A 510 -22.77 12.17 -2.07
C SER A 510 -22.61 12.01 -3.58
N ASP A 511 -21.66 12.73 -4.21
CA ASP A 511 -21.39 12.64 -5.63
C ASP A 511 -20.78 11.28 -5.99
N VAL A 512 -19.81 10.81 -5.19
CA VAL A 512 -19.24 9.47 -5.31
C VAL A 512 -20.32 8.42 -5.23
N ALA A 513 -21.17 8.47 -4.19
CA ALA A 513 -22.27 7.53 -4.03
C ALA A 513 -23.27 7.57 -5.21
N THR A 514 -23.49 8.74 -5.80
CA THR A 514 -24.39 8.89 -6.96
C THR A 514 -23.84 8.18 -8.19
N ILE A 515 -22.54 8.18 -8.38
CA ILE A 515 -21.87 7.52 -9.52
C ILE A 515 -21.83 6.01 -9.33
N ILE A 516 -21.48 5.51 -8.13
CA ILE A 516 -21.31 4.06 -7.91
C ILE A 516 -22.61 3.31 -7.63
N ALA A 517 -23.65 3.97 -7.11
CA ALA A 517 -24.89 3.32 -6.73
C ALA A 517 -25.58 2.54 -7.88
N PRO A 518 -25.67 3.06 -9.12
CA PRO A 518 -26.22 2.31 -10.26
C PRO A 518 -25.40 1.07 -10.61
N VAL A 519 -24.07 1.16 -10.54
CA VAL A 519 -23.15 0.04 -10.81
C VAL A 519 -23.35 -1.08 -9.79
N LEU A 520 -23.52 -0.71 -8.53
CA LEU A 520 -23.66 -1.64 -7.41
C LEU A 520 -25.11 -2.11 -7.18
N GLY A 521 -26.08 -1.61 -7.95
CA GLY A 521 -27.48 -1.94 -7.79
C GLY A 521 -28.05 -1.49 -6.44
N TRP A 522 -27.55 -0.40 -5.86
CA TRP A 522 -27.94 0.06 -4.53
C TRP A 522 -29.37 0.60 -4.48
N THR A 523 -30.07 0.21 -3.45
CA THR A 523 -31.30 0.90 -3.02
C THR A 523 -30.97 2.29 -2.47
N PRO A 524 -31.95 3.22 -2.43
CA PRO A 524 -31.76 4.53 -1.80
C PRO A 524 -31.28 4.46 -0.34
N LYS A 525 -31.69 3.41 0.39
CA LYS A 525 -31.23 3.17 1.76
C LYS A 525 -29.77 2.80 1.81
N GLN A 526 -29.32 1.84 1.00
CA GLN A 526 -27.90 1.43 0.94
C GLN A 526 -26.98 2.58 0.53
N LYS A 527 -27.42 3.41 -0.44
CA LYS A 527 -26.69 4.62 -0.81
C LYS A 527 -26.53 5.56 0.38
N LYS A 528 -27.60 5.85 1.12
CA LYS A 528 -27.57 6.70 2.31
C LYS A 528 -26.70 6.11 3.42
N ASP A 529 -26.85 4.83 3.69
CA ASP A 529 -26.07 4.13 4.72
C ASP A 529 -24.57 4.19 4.42
N SER A 530 -24.16 4.01 3.14
CA SER A 530 -22.75 4.09 2.74
C SER A 530 -22.18 5.51 2.85
N ILE A 531 -22.95 6.54 2.52
CA ILE A 531 -22.56 7.94 2.72
C ILE A 531 -22.34 8.21 4.20
N ASN A 532 -23.34 7.88 5.05
CA ASN A 532 -23.26 8.13 6.48
C ASN A 532 -22.07 7.40 7.12
N ALA A 533 -21.86 6.13 6.78
CA ALA A 533 -20.74 5.36 7.30
C ALA A 533 -19.39 5.99 6.97
N TYR A 534 -19.23 6.57 5.77
CA TYR A 534 -18.01 7.30 5.41
C TYR A 534 -17.91 8.63 6.18
N LEU A 535 -18.99 9.40 6.28
CA LEU A 535 -18.98 10.68 7.00
C LEU A 535 -18.65 10.47 8.48
N ASP A 536 -19.26 9.48 9.13
CA ASP A 536 -18.98 9.14 10.52
C ASP A 536 -17.49 8.75 10.73
N LEU A 537 -16.87 8.07 9.76
CA LEU A 537 -15.44 7.75 9.81
C LEU A 537 -14.59 9.00 9.63
N ALA A 538 -14.91 9.82 8.61
CA ALA A 538 -14.15 11.03 8.28
C ALA A 538 -14.26 12.08 9.41
N GLU A 539 -15.42 12.23 10.03
CA GLU A 539 -15.61 13.12 11.20
C GLU A 539 -14.69 12.71 12.36
N ARG A 540 -14.65 11.41 12.71
CA ARG A 540 -13.74 10.94 13.77
C ARG A 540 -12.26 11.15 13.44
N GLU A 541 -11.86 10.96 12.16
CA GLU A 541 -10.49 11.24 11.74
C GLU A 541 -10.17 12.74 11.80
N ILE A 542 -11.09 13.61 11.40
CA ILE A 542 -10.94 15.07 11.46
C ILE A 542 -10.93 15.57 12.90
N GLU A 543 -11.85 15.11 13.75
CA GLU A 543 -11.84 15.44 15.18
C GLU A 543 -10.51 15.08 15.84
N SER A 544 -9.98 13.88 15.55
CA SER A 544 -8.64 13.47 16.02
C SER A 544 -7.54 14.38 15.50
N ILE A 545 -7.64 14.87 14.25
CA ILE A 545 -6.67 15.81 13.66
C ILE A 545 -6.82 17.18 14.35
N GLU A 546 -8.04 17.69 14.52
CA GLU A 546 -8.31 18.95 15.21
C GLU A 546 -7.82 18.94 16.66
N GLU A 547 -8.08 17.85 17.40
CA GLU A 547 -7.51 17.64 18.74
C GLU A 547 -5.98 17.59 18.72
N ALA A 548 -5.39 16.92 17.72
CA ALA A 548 -3.94 16.86 17.55
C ALA A 548 -3.33 18.22 17.14
N LEU A 549 -4.09 19.10 16.50
CA LEU A 549 -3.68 20.43 16.05
C LEU A 549 -4.11 21.55 17.00
N ALA A 550 -5.07 21.35 17.90
CA ALA A 550 -5.54 22.36 18.83
C ALA A 550 -4.39 22.93 19.66
N SER A 551 -4.34 24.25 19.80
CA SER A 551 -3.40 24.93 20.70
C SER A 551 -3.73 24.58 22.14
N ALA A 552 -2.67 24.31 22.93
CA ALA A 552 -2.80 24.10 24.38
C ALA A 552 -3.22 25.39 25.09
#